data_25e9d63de572016f5bb94b57499b5098
#
_entry.id   25e9d63de572016f5bb94b57499b5098
#
_cell.length_a   1.000
_cell.length_b   1.000
_cell.length_c   1.000
_cell.angle_alpha   90.00
_cell.angle_beta   90.00
_cell.angle_gamma   90.00
#
_symmetry.space_group_name_H-M   'P 1'
#
loop_
_entity.id
_entity.type
_entity.pdbx_description
1 polymer ?
#
loop_
_entity_poly.entity_id
_entity_poly.type
_entity_poly.pdbx_seq_one_letter_code
_entity_poly.pdbx_strand_id
1 'polypeptide(L)'
;MTEEIHYVKADPSGNTTILVLDAVPKQEHASLAARLLQPECVGAEQVGFLTWPDKEADVRLDMMGGEFCGNASRSAAAYLLSRSGQDHGEYRVSCSGCNKILKAVVVRDEGELYDASIEVPLPRKMDIVSLTDNDITYRFYQIELPGIMHFVHFTPSIKTIDKNA
;
A
#
# COMPACT_ATOMS: atom_id res chain seq x y z
N MET A 1 -26.96 12.01 -10.76
CA MET A 1 -25.76 12.35 -11.52
C MET A 1 -24.80 11.18 -11.38
N THR A 2 -24.35 10.60 -12.49
CA THR A 2 -23.29 9.58 -12.47
C THR A 2 -22.00 10.30 -12.19
N GLU A 3 -21.43 10.10 -11.04
CA GLU A 3 -20.15 10.69 -10.66
C GLU A 3 -19.08 9.85 -11.35
N GLU A 4 -18.32 10.49 -12.25
CA GLU A 4 -17.21 9.85 -12.94
C GLU A 4 -15.97 9.96 -12.05
N ILE A 5 -15.27 8.84 -11.83
CA ILE A 5 -14.05 8.80 -11.02
C ILE A 5 -12.93 8.20 -11.86
N HIS A 6 -11.81 8.94 -11.95
CA HIS A 6 -10.59 8.47 -12.59
C HIS A 6 -9.72 7.71 -11.60
N TYR A 7 -9.27 6.54 -12.00
CA TYR A 7 -8.42 5.71 -11.16
C TYR A 7 -7.44 4.87 -11.99
N VAL A 8 -6.43 4.36 -11.32
CA VAL A 8 -5.54 3.30 -11.83
C VAL A 8 -5.67 2.10 -10.91
N LYS A 9 -5.79 0.91 -11.46
CA LYS A 9 -5.71 -0.35 -10.72
C LYS A 9 -4.34 -0.95 -10.90
N ALA A 10 -3.61 -1.09 -9.81
CA ALA A 10 -2.29 -1.73 -9.76
C ALA A 10 -2.37 -3.09 -9.07
N ASP A 11 -1.47 -3.99 -9.45
CA ASP A 11 -1.30 -5.29 -8.79
C ASP A 11 0.13 -5.42 -8.24
N PRO A 12 0.42 -4.85 -7.07
CA PRO A 12 1.72 -5.02 -6.43
C PRO A 12 1.85 -6.40 -5.77
N SER A 13 2.17 -7.42 -6.56
CA SER A 13 2.40 -8.80 -6.11
C SER A 13 1.15 -9.46 -5.48
N GLY A 14 0.00 -9.30 -6.10
CA GLY A 14 -1.25 -9.93 -5.69
C GLY A 14 -2.11 -9.10 -4.73
N ASN A 15 -1.59 -8.01 -4.17
CA ASN A 15 -2.37 -7.11 -3.30
C ASN A 15 -2.94 -5.95 -4.13
N THR A 16 -4.03 -6.22 -4.85
CA THR A 16 -4.62 -5.28 -5.80
C THR A 16 -5.03 -3.95 -5.14
N THR A 17 -4.59 -2.86 -5.75
CA THR A 17 -4.75 -1.50 -5.22
C THR A 17 -5.39 -0.59 -6.25
N ILE A 18 -6.45 0.11 -5.87
CA ILE A 18 -7.03 1.21 -6.64
C ILE A 18 -6.37 2.51 -6.18
N LEU A 19 -5.80 3.26 -7.12
CA LEU A 19 -5.29 4.61 -6.90
C LEU A 19 -6.27 5.60 -7.53
N VAL A 20 -7.03 6.31 -6.71
CA VAL A 20 -7.97 7.35 -7.15
C VAL A 20 -7.17 8.61 -7.47
N LEU A 21 -7.40 9.16 -8.67
CA LEU A 21 -6.65 10.29 -9.21
C LEU A 21 -7.35 11.64 -9.02
N ASP A 22 -8.67 11.60 -8.79
CA ASP A 22 -9.47 12.80 -8.57
C ASP A 22 -9.33 13.30 -7.13
N ALA A 23 -9.47 14.61 -6.97
CA ALA A 23 -9.49 15.24 -5.66
C ALA A 23 -10.81 14.92 -4.94
N VAL A 24 -10.78 13.94 -4.06
CA VAL A 24 -11.93 13.52 -3.25
C VAL A 24 -11.78 14.09 -1.84
N PRO A 25 -12.84 14.73 -1.27
CA PRO A 25 -12.82 15.17 0.11
C PRO A 25 -12.55 14.02 1.09
N LYS A 26 -11.70 14.25 2.08
CA LYS A 26 -11.25 13.18 2.99
C LYS A 26 -12.41 12.47 3.72
N GLN A 27 -13.48 13.19 4.03
CA GLN A 27 -14.67 12.60 4.65
C GLN A 27 -15.41 11.60 3.74
N GLU A 28 -15.15 11.61 2.43
CA GLU A 28 -15.77 10.73 1.45
C GLU A 28 -14.89 9.51 1.11
N HIS A 29 -13.63 9.51 1.55
CA HIS A 29 -12.68 8.43 1.23
C HIS A 29 -13.23 7.05 1.62
N ALA A 30 -13.74 6.89 2.85
CA ALA A 30 -14.24 5.60 3.33
C ALA A 30 -15.45 5.09 2.53
N SER A 31 -16.41 5.96 2.22
CA SER A 31 -17.62 5.58 1.48
C SER A 31 -17.33 5.26 0.01
N LEU A 32 -16.46 6.06 -0.64
CA LEU A 32 -16.05 5.81 -2.02
C LEU A 32 -15.21 4.54 -2.10
N ALA A 33 -14.27 4.34 -1.18
CA ALA A 33 -13.47 3.12 -1.13
C ALA A 33 -14.34 1.88 -0.96
N ALA A 34 -15.31 1.89 -0.04
CA ALA A 34 -16.22 0.78 0.17
C ALA A 34 -17.00 0.39 -1.11
N ARG A 35 -17.34 1.36 -1.95
CA ARG A 35 -17.98 1.12 -3.26
C ARG A 35 -17.01 0.53 -4.27
N LEU A 36 -15.82 1.13 -4.40
CA LEU A 36 -14.79 0.70 -5.37
C LEU A 36 -14.29 -0.72 -5.11
N LEU A 37 -14.23 -1.14 -3.84
CA LEU A 37 -13.79 -2.48 -3.44
C LEU A 37 -14.78 -3.58 -3.84
N GLN A 38 -16.05 -3.26 -4.08
CA GLN A 38 -17.04 -4.27 -4.47
C GLN A 38 -16.67 -4.91 -5.82
N PRO A 39 -16.74 -6.25 -5.94
CA PRO A 39 -16.44 -6.95 -7.19
C PRO A 39 -17.29 -6.48 -8.37
N GLU A 40 -18.53 -6.06 -8.10
CA GLU A 40 -19.47 -5.56 -9.09
C GLU A 40 -19.11 -4.14 -9.61
N CYS A 41 -18.21 -3.42 -8.89
CA CYS A 41 -17.73 -2.11 -9.31
C CYS A 41 -16.34 -2.24 -9.97
N VAL A 42 -15.27 -2.19 -9.21
CA VAL A 42 -13.89 -2.34 -9.71
C VAL A 42 -13.25 -3.60 -9.16
N GLY A 43 -13.49 -3.89 -7.88
CA GLY A 43 -12.95 -5.02 -7.15
C GLY A 43 -11.45 -4.92 -6.93
N ALA A 44 -11.04 -4.70 -5.69
CA ALA A 44 -9.64 -4.70 -5.27
C ALA A 44 -9.56 -4.98 -3.77
N GLU A 45 -8.35 -5.07 -3.23
CA GLU A 45 -8.14 -5.31 -1.79
C GLU A 45 -8.02 -4.00 -1.01
N GLN A 46 -7.59 -2.92 -1.67
CA GLN A 46 -7.39 -1.63 -1.01
C GLN A 46 -7.55 -0.45 -1.96
N VAL A 47 -7.79 0.73 -1.38
CA VAL A 47 -7.93 1.99 -2.10
C VAL A 47 -7.03 3.05 -1.47
N GLY A 48 -6.29 3.75 -2.32
CA GLY A 48 -5.53 4.94 -1.98
C GLY A 48 -5.98 6.14 -2.81
N PHE A 49 -5.90 7.33 -2.26
CA PHE A 49 -6.26 8.59 -2.90
C PHE A 49 -5.00 9.39 -3.15
N LEU A 50 -4.74 9.74 -4.39
CA LEU A 50 -3.57 10.52 -4.77
C LEU A 50 -3.88 12.01 -4.76
N THR A 51 -2.95 12.79 -4.23
CA THR A 51 -2.94 14.25 -4.35
C THR A 51 -1.53 14.72 -4.74
N TRP A 52 -1.45 15.91 -5.31
CA TRP A 52 -0.22 16.46 -5.88
C TRP A 52 0.28 17.63 -5.01
N PRO A 53 1.16 17.36 -4.02
CA PRO A 53 1.67 18.41 -3.13
C PRO A 53 2.69 19.31 -3.83
N ASP A 54 2.71 20.61 -3.47
CA ASP A 54 3.42 21.64 -4.20
C ASP A 54 4.96 21.65 -4.07
N LYS A 55 5.59 21.07 -3.03
CA LYS A 55 7.03 21.35 -2.79
C LYS A 55 7.88 20.23 -2.21
N GLU A 56 7.37 19.35 -1.37
CA GLU A 56 8.22 18.43 -0.61
C GLU A 56 8.17 16.99 -1.11
N ALA A 57 7.06 16.58 -1.70
CA ALA A 57 6.85 15.26 -2.26
C ALA A 57 6.35 15.36 -3.71
N ASP A 58 6.61 14.33 -4.49
CA ASP A 58 6.15 14.27 -5.87
C ASP A 58 4.70 13.75 -5.94
N VAL A 59 4.27 13.01 -4.93
CA VAL A 59 2.89 12.57 -4.73
C VAL A 59 2.57 12.39 -3.25
N ARG A 60 1.33 12.65 -2.89
CA ARG A 60 0.75 12.29 -1.59
C ARG A 60 -0.24 11.15 -1.79
N LEU A 61 -0.12 10.10 -1.00
CA LEU A 61 -1.03 8.96 -0.94
C LEU A 61 -1.76 8.94 0.41
N ASP A 62 -3.06 9.06 0.41
CA ASP A 62 -3.88 8.81 1.57
C ASP A 62 -4.63 7.49 1.43
N MET A 63 -4.31 6.50 2.28
CA MET A 63 -5.02 5.23 2.32
C MET A 63 -6.41 5.39 2.93
N MET A 64 -7.35 4.58 2.50
CA MET A 64 -8.74 4.60 2.95
C MET A 64 -8.90 4.49 4.47
N GLY A 65 -8.00 3.80 5.17
CA GLY A 65 -7.97 3.65 6.62
C GLY A 65 -6.98 4.59 7.33
N GLY A 66 -6.22 5.40 6.57
CA GLY A 66 -5.22 6.32 7.12
C GLY A 66 -3.91 5.66 7.56
N GLU A 67 -3.72 4.38 7.28
CA GLU A 67 -2.52 3.59 7.56
C GLU A 67 -1.39 3.85 6.56
N PHE A 68 -0.17 3.41 6.90
CA PHE A 68 0.93 3.26 5.95
C PHE A 68 0.73 1.97 5.14
N CYS A 69 0.85 2.07 3.81
CA CYS A 69 0.87 0.90 2.93
C CYS A 69 2.04 0.97 1.94
N GLY A 70 3.02 0.08 2.10
CA GLY A 70 4.19 0.00 1.21
C GLY A 70 3.82 -0.36 -0.22
N ASN A 71 2.87 -1.30 -0.40
CA ASN A 71 2.40 -1.71 -1.73
C ASN A 71 1.74 -0.55 -2.50
N ALA A 72 0.83 0.16 -1.86
CA ALA A 72 0.17 1.32 -2.47
C ALA A 72 1.17 2.47 -2.73
N SER A 73 2.13 2.69 -1.82
CA SER A 73 3.14 3.74 -1.99
C SER A 73 4.08 3.48 -3.18
N ARG A 74 4.56 2.24 -3.35
CA ARG A 74 5.36 1.89 -4.53
C ARG A 74 4.54 1.89 -5.82
N SER A 75 3.25 1.53 -5.76
CA SER A 75 2.34 1.64 -6.91
C SER A 75 2.10 3.09 -7.32
N ALA A 76 1.99 4.02 -6.36
CA ALA A 76 1.89 5.45 -6.64
C ALA A 76 3.16 5.96 -7.36
N ALA A 77 4.35 5.53 -6.92
CA ALA A 77 5.60 5.88 -7.61
C ALA A 77 5.69 5.26 -9.01
N ALA A 78 5.25 4.02 -9.20
CA ALA A 78 5.18 3.39 -10.52
C ALA A 78 4.23 4.11 -11.46
N TYR A 79 3.10 4.60 -10.95
CA TYR A 79 2.20 5.46 -11.71
C TYR A 79 2.89 6.75 -12.17
N LEU A 80 3.68 7.41 -11.30
CA LEU A 80 4.44 8.60 -11.71
C LEU A 80 5.42 8.27 -12.85
N LEU A 81 6.15 7.17 -12.75
CA LEU A 81 7.06 6.73 -13.81
C LEU A 81 6.32 6.47 -15.13
N SER A 82 5.15 5.81 -15.07
CA SER A 82 4.33 5.54 -16.27
C SER A 82 3.92 6.81 -17.01
N ARG A 83 3.78 7.93 -16.29
CA ARG A 83 3.41 9.24 -16.84
C ARG A 83 4.59 10.06 -17.32
N SER A 84 5.81 9.73 -16.88
CA SER A 84 7.01 10.51 -17.20
C SER A 84 7.59 10.22 -18.59
N GLY A 85 7.23 9.08 -19.18
CA GLY A 85 7.83 8.58 -20.44
C GLY A 85 9.26 8.06 -20.26
N GLN A 86 9.73 7.88 -19.01
CA GLN A 86 11.06 7.37 -18.68
C GLN A 86 11.02 5.89 -18.31
N ASP A 87 12.16 5.22 -18.33
CA ASP A 87 12.28 3.81 -17.98
C ASP A 87 12.73 3.60 -16.53
N HIS A 88 13.19 4.65 -15.85
CA HIS A 88 13.54 4.61 -14.42
C HIS A 88 13.32 5.99 -13.78
N GLY A 89 13.09 6.00 -12.46
CA GLY A 89 12.92 7.24 -11.71
C GLY A 89 13.02 7.05 -10.22
N GLU A 90 13.36 8.14 -9.53
CA GLU A 90 13.31 8.25 -8.08
C GLU A 90 12.22 9.26 -7.72
N TYR A 91 11.36 8.90 -6.77
CA TYR A 91 10.21 9.70 -6.38
C TYR A 91 10.14 9.87 -4.87
N ARG A 92 9.66 11.03 -4.46
CA ARG A 92 9.39 11.37 -3.06
C ARG A 92 7.90 11.18 -2.81
N VAL A 93 7.58 10.20 -1.97
CA VAL A 93 6.20 9.84 -1.64
C VAL A 93 5.90 10.25 -0.21
N SER A 94 4.93 11.12 -0.01
CA SER A 94 4.31 11.29 1.30
C SER A 94 3.08 10.40 1.41
N CYS A 95 2.83 9.80 2.57
CA CYS A 95 1.70 8.88 2.72
C CYS A 95 1.05 9.01 4.10
N SER A 96 -0.22 8.59 4.17
CA SER A 96 -0.91 8.41 5.45
C SER A 96 -0.14 7.44 6.36
N GLY A 97 -0.33 7.54 7.66
CA GLY A 97 0.37 6.72 8.65
C GLY A 97 1.87 7.01 8.80
N CYS A 98 2.46 7.89 7.99
CA CYS A 98 3.87 8.26 8.05
C CYS A 98 4.05 9.77 7.99
N ASN A 99 4.87 10.32 8.90
CA ASN A 99 5.17 11.77 8.93
C ASN A 99 6.45 12.13 8.15
N LYS A 100 7.11 11.13 7.54
CA LYS A 100 8.31 11.33 6.72
C LYS A 100 7.96 11.16 5.25
N ILE A 101 8.65 11.89 4.41
CA ILE A 101 8.67 11.66 2.98
C ILE A 101 9.57 10.46 2.73
N LEU A 102 9.05 9.48 2.01
CA LEU A 102 9.73 8.23 1.70
C LEU A 102 10.27 8.28 0.28
N LYS A 103 11.48 7.77 0.10
CA LYS A 103 12.08 7.63 -1.22
C LYS A 103 11.61 6.32 -1.86
N ALA A 104 11.11 6.43 -3.09
CA ALA A 104 10.80 5.31 -3.96
C ALA A 104 11.74 5.29 -5.16
N VAL A 105 12.16 4.10 -5.56
CA VAL A 105 12.92 3.88 -6.79
C VAL A 105 12.12 2.93 -7.66
N VAL A 106 11.93 3.30 -8.92
CA VAL A 106 11.12 2.52 -9.87
C VAL A 106 11.89 2.35 -11.17
N VAL A 107 11.85 1.15 -11.69
CA VAL A 107 12.38 0.79 -13.00
C VAL A 107 11.25 0.13 -13.79
N ARG A 108 11.06 0.54 -15.05
CA ARG A 108 10.18 -0.15 -15.98
C ARG A 108 10.87 -1.43 -16.45
N ASP A 109 10.19 -2.54 -16.39
CA ASP A 109 10.63 -3.78 -16.98
C ASP A 109 10.05 -3.89 -18.40
N GLU A 110 9.23 -4.85 -18.71
CA GLU A 110 8.59 -5.02 -20.00
C GLU A 110 7.14 -4.53 -19.97
N GLY A 111 6.74 -3.72 -20.95
CA GLY A 111 5.38 -3.22 -21.08
C GLY A 111 4.93 -2.33 -19.90
N GLU A 112 3.95 -2.78 -19.15
CA GLU A 112 3.41 -2.10 -17.95
C GLU A 112 3.88 -2.78 -16.65
N LEU A 113 4.96 -3.54 -16.68
CA LEU A 113 5.59 -4.12 -15.52
C LEU A 113 6.64 -3.15 -14.94
N TYR A 114 6.67 -3.07 -13.62
CA TYR A 114 7.57 -2.17 -12.89
C TYR A 114 8.20 -2.91 -11.72
N ASP A 115 9.51 -2.80 -11.60
CA ASP A 115 10.21 -3.11 -10.35
C ASP A 115 10.25 -1.83 -9.50
N ALA A 116 9.66 -1.89 -8.31
CA ALA A 116 9.50 -0.73 -7.45
C ALA A 116 9.86 -1.05 -6.00
N SER A 117 10.74 -0.25 -5.44
CA SER A 117 11.10 -0.26 -4.03
C SER A 117 10.66 1.05 -3.35
N ILE A 118 10.39 0.98 -2.04
CA ILE A 118 10.04 2.13 -1.21
C ILE A 118 10.72 2.03 0.14
N GLU A 119 11.18 3.15 0.68
CA GLU A 119 11.58 3.24 2.08
C GLU A 119 10.41 2.93 2.99
N VAL A 120 10.68 2.19 4.07
CA VAL A 120 9.68 1.85 5.08
C VAL A 120 9.93 2.72 6.32
N PRO A 121 8.89 3.28 6.95
CA PRO A 121 9.06 4.00 8.21
C PRO A 121 9.63 3.06 9.28
N LEU A 122 10.45 3.61 10.17
CA LEU A 122 10.97 2.84 11.30
C LEU A 122 9.83 2.41 12.22
N PRO A 123 9.89 1.18 12.75
CA PRO A 123 8.89 0.70 13.69
C PRO A 123 8.92 1.54 14.98
N ARG A 124 7.74 1.80 15.55
CA ARG A 124 7.60 2.44 16.86
C ARG A 124 7.98 1.51 17.99
N LYS A 125 7.67 0.22 17.81
CA LYS A 125 7.91 -0.81 18.79
C LYS A 125 8.13 -2.16 18.10
N MET A 126 8.99 -2.98 18.71
CA MET A 126 9.21 -4.36 18.30
C MET A 126 9.23 -5.23 19.56
N ASP A 127 8.38 -6.24 19.60
CA ASP A 127 8.31 -7.23 20.69
C ASP A 127 8.33 -8.65 20.14
N ILE A 128 8.54 -9.60 21.03
CA ILE A 128 8.33 -11.02 20.73
C ILE A 128 7.11 -11.46 21.55
N VAL A 129 6.09 -11.96 20.84
CA VAL A 129 4.87 -12.50 21.45
C VAL A 129 4.72 -13.97 21.10
N SER A 130 4.07 -14.71 21.99
CA SER A 130 3.75 -16.11 21.77
C SER A 130 2.23 -16.27 21.74
N LEU A 131 1.73 -16.97 20.74
CA LEU A 131 0.33 -17.38 20.63
C LEU A 131 0.27 -18.90 20.63
N THR A 132 -0.67 -19.46 21.38
CA THR A 132 -0.87 -20.91 21.43
C THR A 132 -2.20 -21.24 20.75
N ASP A 133 -2.14 -22.13 19.77
CA ASP A 133 -3.29 -22.69 19.09
C ASP A 133 -3.15 -24.22 19.02
N ASN A 134 -4.20 -24.96 19.42
CA ASN A 134 -4.22 -26.43 19.45
C ASN A 134 -2.95 -27.05 20.06
N ASP A 135 -2.54 -26.57 21.25
CA ASP A 135 -1.33 -26.97 21.99
C ASP A 135 0.01 -26.68 21.29
N ILE A 136 0.01 -25.99 20.17
CA ILE A 136 1.21 -25.54 19.47
C ILE A 136 1.45 -24.07 19.79
N THR A 137 2.64 -23.75 20.30
CA THR A 137 3.03 -22.37 20.58
C THR A 137 3.85 -21.80 19.44
N TYR A 138 3.36 -20.73 18.84
CA TYR A 138 4.02 -19.97 17.79
C TYR A 138 4.64 -18.71 18.38
N ARG A 139 5.86 -18.38 17.97
CA ARG A 139 6.53 -17.13 18.33
C ARG A 139 6.47 -16.17 17.14
N PHE A 140 6.01 -14.95 17.40
CA PHE A 140 5.93 -13.88 16.39
C PHE A 140 6.78 -12.70 16.82
N TYR A 141 7.39 -12.04 15.84
CA TYR A 141 7.87 -10.68 15.99
C TYR A 141 6.68 -9.75 15.74
N GLN A 142 6.25 -9.07 16.79
CA GLN A 142 5.22 -8.04 16.70
C GLN A 142 5.90 -6.72 16.39
N ILE A 143 5.59 -6.13 15.23
CA ILE A 143 6.22 -4.93 14.72
C ILE A 143 5.15 -3.86 14.55
N GLU A 144 5.22 -2.83 15.37
CA GLU A 144 4.31 -1.68 15.32
C GLU A 144 4.84 -0.62 14.36
N LEU A 145 4.24 -0.50 13.18
CA LEU A 145 4.42 0.61 12.28
C LEU A 145 3.32 1.66 12.50
N PRO A 146 3.51 2.92 12.05
CA PRO A 146 2.46 3.93 12.15
C PRO A 146 1.16 3.51 11.44
N GLY A 147 0.10 3.29 12.23
CA GLY A 147 -1.22 2.92 11.73
C GLY A 147 -1.45 1.43 11.44
N ILE A 148 -0.42 0.57 11.56
CA ILE A 148 -0.55 -0.87 11.30
C ILE A 148 0.36 -1.71 12.20
N MET A 149 -0.10 -2.90 12.55
CA MET A 149 0.65 -3.91 13.30
C MET A 149 0.96 -5.10 12.40
N HIS A 150 2.22 -5.53 12.39
CA HIS A 150 2.64 -6.74 11.69
C HIS A 150 3.04 -7.83 12.69
N PHE A 151 2.67 -9.07 12.36
CA PHE A 151 3.13 -10.26 13.06
C PHE A 151 3.93 -11.11 12.08
N VAL A 152 5.21 -11.29 12.36
CA VAL A 152 6.13 -12.05 11.49
C VAL A 152 6.56 -13.32 12.20
N HIS A 153 6.26 -14.46 11.62
CA HIS A 153 6.71 -15.77 12.08
C HIS A 153 7.71 -16.36 11.07
N PHE A 154 8.85 -16.80 11.57
CA PHE A 154 9.82 -17.51 10.75
C PHE A 154 9.56 -19.02 10.81
N THR A 155 9.29 -19.61 9.67
CA THR A 155 9.06 -21.06 9.52
C THR A 155 9.99 -21.63 8.44
N PRO A 156 10.48 -22.86 8.60
CA PRO A 156 11.30 -23.51 7.57
C PRO A 156 10.48 -23.84 6.30
N SER A 157 9.16 -23.93 6.39
CA SER A 157 8.29 -24.19 5.23
C SER A 157 6.90 -23.58 5.43
N ILE A 158 6.49 -22.73 4.49
CA ILE A 158 5.13 -22.17 4.45
C ILE A 158 4.08 -23.20 3.99
N LYS A 159 4.49 -24.33 3.41
CA LYS A 159 3.58 -25.39 2.94
C LYS A 159 2.92 -26.16 4.09
N THR A 160 3.47 -26.02 5.31
CA THR A 160 2.93 -26.67 6.51
C THR A 160 1.98 -25.78 7.32
N ILE A 161 1.75 -24.55 6.89
CA ILE A 161 0.84 -23.63 7.58
C ILE A 161 -0.55 -23.78 6.97
N ASP A 162 -1.53 -24.17 7.78
CA ASP A 162 -2.93 -24.09 7.39
C ASP A 162 -3.35 -22.63 7.32
N LYS A 163 -3.73 -22.15 6.16
CA LYS A 163 -4.18 -20.77 5.94
C LYS A 163 -5.59 -20.52 6.46
N ASN A 164 -6.30 -21.56 6.87
CA ASN A 164 -7.69 -21.50 7.35
C ASN A 164 -7.80 -21.71 8.86
N ALA A 165 -6.68 -21.78 9.58
CA ALA A 165 -6.63 -21.88 11.03
C ALA A 165 -6.72 -20.51 11.72
#